data_67b62f16ce4170ac1960be3041a101fa
#
_entry.id   67b62f16ce4170ac1960be3041a101fa
#
_cell.length_a   1.000
_cell.length_b   1.000
_cell.length_c   1.000
_cell.angle_alpha   90.00
_cell.angle_beta   90.00
_cell.angle_gamma   90.00
#
_symmetry.space_group_name_H-M   'P 1'
#
loop_
_entity.id
_entity.type
_entity.pdbx_description
1 polymer ?
#
loop_
_entity_poly.entity_id
_entity_poly.type
_entity_poly.pdbx_seq_one_letter_code
_entity_poly.pdbx_strand_id
1 'polypeptide(L)'
;MSPAGQPPILPSNLSPLGALPARFRRERVLLVGCGDVGLRVAVALGGGGAGRPRLLALTSSPERVPQLRRHGLLPLQGNLDAAATVRRLAGIATRVVHLAPPPGEGQRAPGSAWWRDPRTQALLGVLRLRSAPASLVYGSTSGVYGDCGGARINETRAVAAHT
;
A
#
# COMPACT_ATOMS: atom_id res chain seq x y z
N MET A 1 -21.99 8.32 56.63
CA MET A 1 -20.76 7.81 55.97
C MET A 1 -21.03 7.75 54.48
N SER A 2 -20.58 8.78 53.71
CA SER A 2 -20.68 8.82 52.27
C SER A 2 -19.53 8.02 51.63
N PRO A 3 -19.78 7.22 50.59
CA PRO A 3 -18.71 6.52 49.90
C PRO A 3 -17.87 7.52 49.08
N ALA A 4 -16.58 7.45 49.29
CA ALA A 4 -15.59 8.24 48.53
C ALA A 4 -15.71 7.93 47.04
N GLY A 5 -15.94 8.98 46.25
CA GLY A 5 -16.00 8.88 44.81
C GLY A 5 -14.67 8.42 44.22
N GLN A 6 -14.69 7.38 43.41
CA GLN A 6 -13.54 6.98 42.59
C GLN A 6 -13.14 8.12 41.65
N PRO A 7 -11.84 8.42 41.56
CA PRO A 7 -11.38 9.43 40.59
C PRO A 7 -11.68 8.99 39.16
N PRO A 8 -12.01 9.92 38.28
CA PRO A 8 -12.29 9.59 36.90
C PRO A 8 -11.06 8.94 36.24
N ILE A 9 -11.26 7.75 35.70
CA ILE A 9 -10.24 7.05 34.88
C ILE A 9 -10.06 7.86 33.60
N LEU A 10 -9.03 8.66 33.53
CA LEU A 10 -8.64 9.35 32.30
C LEU A 10 -8.21 8.30 31.29
N PRO A 11 -8.76 8.32 30.06
CA PRO A 11 -8.34 7.40 29.03
C PRO A 11 -6.87 7.65 28.69
N SER A 12 -6.04 6.64 28.90
CA SER A 12 -4.57 6.64 28.68
C SER A 12 -4.13 6.78 27.20
N ASN A 13 -5.02 7.23 26.31
CA ASN A 13 -4.80 7.33 24.86
C ASN A 13 -4.62 8.76 24.34
N LEU A 14 -4.27 9.71 25.19
CA LEU A 14 -3.85 11.02 24.72
C LEU A 14 -2.45 10.88 24.11
N SER A 15 -2.38 10.89 22.78
CA SER A 15 -1.11 11.04 22.07
C SER A 15 -0.37 12.25 22.63
N PRO A 16 0.89 12.13 23.10
CA PRO A 16 1.57 13.16 23.91
C PRO A 16 1.84 14.48 23.19
N LEU A 17 1.36 14.71 22.01
CA LEU A 17 1.58 15.92 21.21
C LEU A 17 0.29 16.51 20.62
N GLY A 18 -0.87 16.32 21.26
CA GLY A 18 -2.13 16.92 20.80
C GLY A 18 -2.63 16.39 19.46
N ALA A 19 -2.07 15.28 18.96
CA ALA A 19 -2.54 14.67 17.72
C ALA A 19 -3.97 14.11 17.92
N LEU A 20 -4.87 14.43 17.00
CA LEU A 20 -6.22 13.89 16.99
C LEU A 20 -6.20 12.36 17.11
N PRO A 21 -7.11 11.74 17.89
CA PRO A 21 -7.28 10.30 17.95
C PRO A 21 -7.38 9.68 16.54
N ALA A 22 -6.91 8.46 16.36
CA ALA A 22 -6.83 7.80 15.04
C ALA A 22 -8.15 7.85 14.26
N ARG A 23 -9.29 7.74 14.95
CA ARG A 23 -10.65 7.84 14.37
C ARG A 23 -10.97 9.18 13.70
N PHE A 24 -10.30 10.26 14.10
CA PHE A 24 -10.47 11.60 13.52
C PHE A 24 -9.39 11.94 12.49
N ARG A 25 -8.39 11.09 12.32
CA ARG A 25 -7.37 11.28 11.30
C ARG A 25 -7.92 10.87 9.95
N ARG A 26 -7.81 11.76 8.98
CA ARG A 26 -8.20 11.43 7.61
C ARG A 26 -7.42 10.19 7.13
N GLU A 27 -8.15 9.20 6.65
CA GLU A 27 -7.58 7.98 6.09
C GLU A 27 -6.68 8.31 4.89
N ARG A 28 -5.54 7.64 4.79
CA ARG A 28 -4.58 7.80 3.69
C ARG A 28 -4.28 6.43 3.11
N VAL A 29 -4.68 6.24 1.86
CA VAL A 29 -4.44 5.00 1.14
C VAL A 29 -3.28 5.21 0.18
N LEU A 30 -2.22 4.41 0.31
CA LEU A 30 -1.08 4.40 -0.61
C LEU A 30 -1.29 3.31 -1.64
N LEU A 31 -1.37 3.70 -2.90
CA LEU A 31 -1.36 2.80 -4.06
C LEU A 31 0.07 2.65 -4.56
N VAL A 32 0.58 1.43 -4.56
CA VAL A 32 1.90 1.06 -5.09
C VAL A 32 1.69 0.25 -6.35
N GLY A 33 2.07 0.80 -7.51
CA GLY A 33 1.74 0.19 -8.81
C GLY A 33 0.42 0.71 -9.39
N CYS A 34 0.37 2.00 -9.74
CA CYS A 34 -0.79 2.64 -10.35
C CYS A 34 -0.89 2.40 -11.87
N GLY A 35 -0.90 1.13 -12.32
CA GLY A 35 -1.30 0.73 -13.65
C GLY A 35 -2.82 0.86 -13.86
N ASP A 36 -3.39 0.13 -14.82
CA ASP A 36 -4.83 0.13 -15.09
C ASP A 36 -5.64 -0.28 -13.84
N VAL A 37 -5.26 -1.39 -13.19
CA VAL A 37 -5.92 -1.85 -11.96
C VAL A 37 -5.83 -0.82 -10.84
N GLY A 38 -4.65 -0.21 -10.64
CA GLY A 38 -4.46 0.82 -9.60
C GLY A 38 -5.31 2.07 -9.82
N LEU A 39 -5.50 2.49 -11.07
CA LEU A 39 -6.40 3.59 -11.41
C LEU A 39 -7.88 3.23 -11.17
N ARG A 40 -8.30 2.01 -11.47
CA ARG A 40 -9.66 1.52 -11.16
C ARG A 40 -9.91 1.48 -9.66
N VAL A 41 -8.92 1.03 -8.87
CA VAL A 41 -8.98 1.08 -7.40
C VAL A 41 -9.11 2.51 -6.91
N ALA A 42 -8.36 3.46 -7.49
CA ALA A 42 -8.47 4.87 -7.14
C ALA A 42 -9.87 5.43 -7.40
N VAL A 43 -10.48 5.10 -8.53
CA VAL A 43 -11.86 5.48 -8.86
C VAL A 43 -12.86 4.86 -7.87
N ALA A 44 -12.72 3.56 -7.57
CA ALA A 44 -13.61 2.86 -6.65
C ALA A 44 -13.54 3.42 -5.22
N LEU A 45 -12.36 3.82 -4.77
CA LEU A 45 -12.19 4.48 -3.47
C LEU A 45 -12.66 5.95 -3.48
N GLY A 46 -12.95 6.49 -4.66
CA GLY A 46 -13.52 7.81 -4.85
C GLY A 46 -12.61 8.93 -4.37
N GLY A 47 -11.44 9.05 -4.95
CA GLY A 47 -10.45 10.05 -4.57
C GLY A 47 -10.99 11.48 -4.57
N GLY A 48 -10.86 12.17 -3.44
CA GLY A 48 -11.25 13.56 -3.26
C GLY A 48 -12.69 13.78 -2.78
N GLY A 49 -12.86 14.59 -1.78
CA GLY A 49 -14.15 14.96 -1.16
C GLY A 49 -14.11 14.84 0.36
N ALA A 50 -15.05 15.51 1.03
CA ALA A 50 -15.16 15.47 2.48
C ALA A 50 -15.46 14.03 2.96
N GLY A 51 -14.72 13.56 3.95
CA GLY A 51 -14.91 12.22 4.52
C GLY A 51 -14.27 11.05 3.74
N ARG A 52 -13.76 11.28 2.52
CA ARG A 52 -13.10 10.24 1.72
C ARG A 52 -11.60 10.14 2.02
N PRO A 53 -10.98 8.98 1.82
CA PRO A 53 -9.56 8.80 2.05
C PRO A 53 -8.73 9.70 1.12
N ARG A 54 -7.57 10.12 1.59
CA ARG A 54 -6.58 10.77 0.74
C ARG A 54 -5.80 9.70 0.00
N LEU A 55 -5.86 9.72 -1.32
CA LEU A 55 -5.19 8.73 -2.16
C LEU A 55 -3.78 9.22 -2.53
N LEU A 56 -2.79 8.40 -2.24
CA LEU A 56 -1.38 8.60 -2.56
C LEU A 56 -0.99 7.56 -3.61
N ALA A 57 -0.17 7.92 -4.58
CA ALA A 57 0.29 6.99 -5.61
C ALA A 57 1.81 7.00 -5.71
N LEU A 58 2.46 5.86 -5.44
CA LEU A 58 3.88 5.71 -5.72
C LEU A 58 4.09 5.49 -7.22
N THR A 59 4.98 6.28 -7.82
CA THR A 59 5.39 6.13 -9.22
C THR A 59 6.90 6.35 -9.38
N SER A 60 7.53 5.50 -10.18
CA SER A 60 8.92 5.70 -10.62
C SER A 60 9.02 6.56 -11.88
N SER A 61 7.88 6.81 -12.54
CA SER A 61 7.78 7.47 -13.85
C SER A 61 7.24 8.89 -13.69
N PRO A 62 8.10 9.93 -13.81
CA PRO A 62 7.67 11.34 -13.68
C PRO A 62 6.61 11.74 -14.69
N GLU A 63 6.63 11.17 -15.89
CA GLU A 63 5.69 11.43 -16.98
C GLU A 63 4.24 11.03 -16.63
N ARG A 64 4.06 10.15 -15.66
CA ARG A 64 2.74 9.72 -15.19
C ARG A 64 2.11 10.67 -14.16
N VAL A 65 2.88 11.59 -13.61
CA VAL A 65 2.41 12.53 -12.58
C VAL A 65 1.17 13.31 -13.00
N PRO A 66 1.09 13.89 -14.23
CA PRO A 66 -0.11 14.61 -14.66
C PRO A 66 -1.35 13.71 -14.74
N GLN A 67 -1.19 12.47 -15.21
CA GLN A 67 -2.28 11.49 -15.26
C GLN A 67 -2.80 11.16 -13.88
N LEU A 68 -1.91 10.84 -12.94
CA LEU A 68 -2.29 10.50 -11.56
C LEU A 68 -3.05 11.63 -10.89
N ARG A 69 -2.60 12.89 -11.08
CA ARG A 69 -3.30 14.07 -10.54
C ARG A 69 -4.71 14.24 -11.11
N ARG A 70 -4.90 13.99 -12.40
CA ARG A 70 -6.24 14.04 -13.03
C ARG A 70 -7.20 13.01 -12.42
N HIS A 71 -6.70 11.89 -11.91
CA HIS A 71 -7.50 10.90 -11.17
C HIS A 71 -7.61 11.19 -9.66
N GLY A 72 -7.26 12.41 -9.22
CA GLY A 72 -7.38 12.81 -7.81
C GLY A 72 -6.33 12.19 -6.88
N LEU A 73 -5.29 11.59 -7.42
CA LEU A 73 -4.20 10.99 -6.67
C LEU A 73 -3.12 12.04 -6.36
N LEU A 74 -2.50 11.93 -5.19
CA LEU A 74 -1.28 12.65 -4.86
C LEU A 74 -0.06 11.79 -5.26
N PRO A 75 0.65 12.12 -6.34
CA PRO A 75 1.78 11.33 -6.79
C PRO A 75 3.00 11.53 -5.88
N LEU A 76 3.64 10.44 -5.53
CA LEU A 76 4.90 10.38 -4.80
C LEU A 76 5.93 9.70 -5.71
N GLN A 77 6.95 10.45 -6.11
CA GLN A 77 8.03 9.88 -6.91
C GLN A 77 8.92 8.99 -6.06
N GLY A 78 9.17 7.77 -6.51
CA GLY A 78 10.07 6.83 -5.86
C GLY A 78 10.07 5.50 -6.58
N ASN A 79 11.18 4.79 -6.50
CA ASN A 79 11.39 3.49 -7.12
C ASN A 79 11.64 2.43 -6.04
N LEU A 80 10.88 1.34 -6.06
CA LEU A 80 11.05 0.22 -5.12
C LEU A 80 12.41 -0.49 -5.31
N ASP A 81 12.99 -0.39 -6.50
CA ASP A 81 14.32 -0.93 -6.79
C ASP A 81 15.45 -0.03 -6.21
N ALA A 82 15.11 1.17 -5.73
CA ALA A 82 16.02 2.13 -5.09
C ALA A 82 15.49 2.52 -3.71
N ALA A 83 15.79 1.72 -2.69
CA ALA A 83 15.22 1.81 -1.35
C ALA A 83 15.31 3.21 -0.72
N ALA A 84 16.38 3.97 -1.03
CA ALA A 84 16.54 5.35 -0.53
C ALA A 84 15.40 6.27 -0.97
N THR A 85 14.86 6.07 -2.19
CA THR A 85 13.82 6.93 -2.78
C THR A 85 12.45 6.73 -2.13
N VAL A 86 12.23 5.58 -1.48
CA VAL A 86 10.95 5.22 -0.86
C VAL A 86 10.92 5.41 0.66
N ARG A 87 12.03 5.80 1.30
CA ARG A 87 12.09 6.02 2.76
C ARG A 87 11.05 7.00 3.28
N ARG A 88 10.65 7.99 2.48
CA ARG A 88 9.60 8.94 2.81
C ARG A 88 8.20 8.34 2.94
N LEU A 89 8.00 7.08 2.52
CA LEU A 89 6.73 6.37 2.68
C LEU A 89 6.48 5.96 4.13
N ALA A 90 7.49 6.01 4.99
CA ALA A 90 7.38 5.62 6.40
C ALA A 90 6.34 6.48 7.14
N GLY A 91 5.28 5.83 7.64
CA GLY A 91 4.23 6.45 8.46
C GLY A 91 3.27 7.38 7.71
N ILE A 92 3.33 7.47 6.37
CA ILE A 92 2.44 8.37 5.62
C ILE A 92 1.07 7.76 5.31
N ALA A 93 0.97 6.45 5.26
CA ALA A 93 -0.26 5.74 4.88
C ALA A 93 -0.88 5.03 6.08
N THR A 94 -2.22 5.02 6.13
CA THR A 94 -3.00 4.24 7.08
C THR A 94 -3.39 2.88 6.50
N ARG A 95 -3.49 2.79 5.17
CA ARG A 95 -3.69 1.55 4.40
C ARG A 95 -2.81 1.56 3.15
N VAL A 96 -2.45 0.38 2.69
CA VAL A 96 -1.62 0.18 1.49
C VAL A 96 -2.28 -0.82 0.55
N VAL A 97 -2.29 -0.51 -0.73
CA VAL A 97 -2.65 -1.43 -1.82
C VAL A 97 -1.42 -1.59 -2.70
N HIS A 98 -0.82 -2.76 -2.69
CA HIS A 98 0.40 -3.09 -3.42
C HIS A 98 0.06 -3.91 -4.67
N LEU A 99 0.17 -3.29 -5.83
CA LEU A 99 -0.14 -3.84 -7.15
C LEU A 99 1.08 -3.82 -8.07
N ALA A 100 2.24 -3.37 -7.59
CA ALA A 100 3.45 -3.39 -8.41
C ALA A 100 3.91 -4.84 -8.58
N PRO A 101 4.18 -5.28 -9.81
CA PRO A 101 4.68 -6.64 -10.03
C PRO A 101 6.10 -6.80 -9.46
N PRO A 102 6.52 -8.03 -9.14
CA PRO A 102 7.91 -8.31 -8.84
C PRO A 102 8.79 -7.96 -10.04
N PRO A 103 10.10 -7.75 -9.84
CA PRO A 103 11.00 -7.49 -10.96
C PRO A 103 11.01 -8.70 -11.92
N GLY A 104 11.01 -8.42 -13.22
CA GLY A 104 11.15 -9.44 -14.25
C GLY A 104 12.50 -10.16 -14.17
N GLU A 105 12.64 -11.29 -14.87
CA GLU A 105 13.85 -12.12 -14.85
C GLU A 105 15.13 -11.32 -15.16
N GLY A 106 15.10 -10.46 -16.18
CA GLY A 106 16.24 -9.61 -16.55
C GLY A 106 16.55 -8.46 -15.57
N GLN A 107 15.70 -8.21 -14.59
CA GLN A 107 15.87 -7.16 -13.58
C GLN A 107 16.31 -7.69 -12.22
N ARG A 108 16.38 -9.01 -12.08
CA ARG A 108 16.78 -9.66 -10.82
C ARG A 108 18.30 -9.72 -10.73
N ALA A 109 18.83 -9.57 -9.53
CA ALA A 109 20.25 -9.79 -9.30
C ALA A 109 20.60 -11.26 -9.56
N PRO A 110 21.75 -11.55 -10.19
CA PRO A 110 22.21 -12.93 -10.38
C PRO A 110 22.21 -13.71 -9.06
N GLY A 111 21.69 -14.94 -9.08
CA GLY A 111 21.59 -15.78 -7.89
C GLY A 111 20.49 -15.42 -6.89
N SER A 112 19.65 -14.42 -7.18
CA SER A 112 18.50 -14.11 -6.33
C SER A 112 17.47 -15.24 -6.40
N ALA A 113 16.96 -15.63 -5.22
CA ALA A 113 15.92 -16.65 -5.12
C ALA A 113 14.64 -16.16 -5.83
N TRP A 114 14.15 -16.93 -6.79
CA TRP A 114 13.00 -16.59 -7.63
C TRP A 114 11.70 -16.31 -6.84
N TRP A 115 11.55 -16.92 -5.64
CA TRP A 115 10.41 -16.71 -4.74
C TRP A 115 10.50 -15.43 -3.90
N ARG A 116 11.62 -14.71 -3.95
CA ARG A 116 11.79 -13.43 -3.24
C ARG A 116 11.38 -12.28 -4.14
N ASP A 117 10.49 -11.45 -3.62
CA ASP A 117 10.17 -10.16 -4.25
C ASP A 117 10.90 -9.03 -3.49
N PRO A 118 12.03 -8.55 -4.02
CA PRO A 118 12.81 -7.48 -3.38
C PRO A 118 12.02 -6.15 -3.31
N ARG A 119 11.09 -5.90 -4.25
CA ARG A 119 10.24 -4.70 -4.23
C ARG A 119 9.28 -4.72 -3.06
N THR A 120 8.60 -5.85 -2.84
CA THR A 120 7.73 -6.04 -1.67
C THR A 120 8.54 -5.98 -0.38
N GLN A 121 9.74 -6.58 -0.33
CA GLN A 121 10.61 -6.51 0.84
C GLN A 121 11.03 -5.06 1.16
N ALA A 122 11.44 -4.29 0.15
CA ALA A 122 11.80 -2.87 0.30
C ALA A 122 10.62 -2.05 0.82
N LEU A 123 9.42 -2.25 0.25
CA LEU A 123 8.21 -1.58 0.71
C LEU A 123 7.90 -1.90 2.17
N LEU A 124 7.84 -3.19 2.52
CA LEU A 124 7.54 -3.63 3.90
C LEU A 124 8.57 -3.12 4.90
N GLY A 125 9.86 -3.13 4.52
CA GLY A 125 10.94 -2.58 5.33
C GLY A 125 10.71 -1.11 5.67
N VAL A 126 10.32 -0.30 4.68
CA VAL A 126 10.06 1.13 4.87
C VAL A 126 8.78 1.39 5.67
N LEU A 127 7.70 0.65 5.40
CA LEU A 127 6.43 0.81 6.11
C LEU A 127 6.55 0.52 7.62
N ARG A 128 7.55 -0.28 8.03
CA ARG A 128 7.81 -0.63 9.43
C ARG A 128 8.68 0.38 10.18
N LEU A 129 9.30 1.34 9.49
CA LEU A 129 10.22 2.31 10.13
C LEU A 129 9.50 3.32 11.05
N ARG A 130 8.20 3.49 10.90
CA ARG A 130 7.35 4.36 11.72
C ARG A 130 6.02 3.67 11.99
N SER A 131 4.93 4.43 12.11
CA SER A 131 3.58 3.85 12.26
C SER A 131 3.26 2.93 11.11
N ALA A 132 3.11 1.63 11.39
CA ALA A 132 2.70 0.65 10.39
C ALA A 132 1.26 0.95 9.91
N PRO A 133 0.94 0.69 8.65
CA PRO A 133 -0.44 0.79 8.17
C PRO A 133 -1.33 -0.25 8.86
N ALA A 134 -2.60 0.10 9.05
CA ALA A 134 -3.59 -0.81 9.67
C ALA A 134 -3.92 -2.00 8.75
N SER A 135 -3.74 -1.85 7.44
CA SER A 135 -3.92 -2.94 6.48
C SER A 135 -3.02 -2.78 5.27
N LEU A 136 -2.64 -3.94 4.70
CA LEU A 136 -1.96 -4.03 3.42
C LEU A 136 -2.67 -5.10 2.58
N VAL A 137 -3.07 -4.71 1.36
CA VAL A 137 -3.61 -5.61 0.34
C VAL A 137 -2.55 -5.80 -0.73
N TYR A 138 -2.21 -7.04 -1.00
CA TYR A 138 -1.27 -7.41 -2.07
C TYR A 138 -2.05 -8.00 -3.25
N GLY A 139 -1.89 -7.41 -4.43
CA GLY A 139 -2.47 -7.93 -5.67
C GLY A 139 -1.54 -8.98 -6.28
N SER A 140 -1.97 -10.23 -6.25
CA SER A 140 -1.28 -11.31 -6.97
C SER A 140 -1.63 -11.26 -8.45
N THR A 141 -0.89 -12.02 -9.26
CA THR A 141 -1.14 -12.17 -10.70
C THR A 141 -1.82 -13.50 -11.02
N SER A 142 -2.63 -13.53 -12.08
CA SER A 142 -3.19 -14.77 -12.62
C SER A 142 -2.12 -15.75 -13.12
N GLY A 143 -0.88 -15.28 -13.34
CA GLY A 143 0.25 -16.13 -13.72
C GLY A 143 0.57 -17.25 -12.73
N VAL A 144 0.07 -17.18 -11.49
CA VAL A 144 0.20 -18.27 -10.50
C VAL A 144 -0.50 -19.57 -10.94
N TYR A 145 -1.45 -19.50 -11.87
CA TYR A 145 -2.15 -20.68 -12.39
C TYR A 145 -1.50 -21.28 -13.65
N GLY A 146 -0.41 -20.69 -14.14
CA GLY A 146 0.26 -21.12 -15.35
C GLY A 146 -0.54 -20.84 -16.62
N ASP A 147 -0.18 -21.49 -17.70
CA ASP A 147 -0.96 -21.43 -18.95
C ASP A 147 -2.25 -22.23 -18.79
N CYS A 148 -3.35 -21.55 -19.01
CA CYS A 148 -4.69 -22.12 -18.91
C CYS A 148 -5.36 -22.32 -20.28
N GLY A 149 -4.64 -22.08 -21.39
CA GLY A 149 -5.18 -22.22 -22.75
C GLY A 149 -6.44 -21.40 -23.01
N GLY A 150 -6.60 -20.24 -22.36
CA GLY A 150 -7.79 -19.40 -22.46
C GLY A 150 -9.01 -19.87 -21.64
N ALA A 151 -8.89 -20.93 -20.85
CA ALA A 151 -9.98 -21.42 -20.00
C ALA A 151 -10.36 -20.41 -18.92
N ARG A 152 -11.66 -20.32 -18.60
CA ARG A 152 -12.12 -19.59 -17.40
C ARG A 152 -11.71 -20.38 -16.17
N ILE A 153 -11.00 -19.72 -15.26
CA ILE A 153 -10.50 -20.30 -14.01
C ILE A 153 -11.03 -19.51 -12.83
N ASN A 154 -11.03 -20.15 -11.67
CA ASN A 154 -11.36 -19.54 -10.37
C ASN A 154 -10.32 -19.95 -9.33
N GLU A 155 -10.50 -19.51 -8.10
CA GLU A 155 -9.58 -19.70 -6.98
C GLU A 155 -9.44 -21.15 -6.53
N THR A 156 -10.30 -22.06 -7.01
CA THR A 156 -10.20 -23.51 -6.68
C THR A 156 -9.19 -24.24 -7.55
N ARG A 157 -8.70 -23.60 -8.62
CA ARG A 157 -7.69 -24.20 -9.49
C ARG A 157 -6.35 -24.32 -8.76
N ALA A 158 -5.71 -25.47 -8.90
CA ALA A 158 -4.37 -25.67 -8.36
C ALA A 158 -3.36 -24.67 -8.97
N VAL A 159 -2.49 -24.14 -8.12
CA VAL A 159 -1.40 -23.26 -8.56
C VAL A 159 -0.38 -24.06 -9.37
N ALA A 160 -0.02 -23.55 -10.55
CA ALA A 160 0.94 -24.16 -11.47
C ALA A 160 1.84 -23.08 -12.09
N ALA A 161 2.44 -22.23 -11.27
CA ALA A 161 3.37 -21.22 -11.74
C ALA A 161 4.63 -21.88 -12.28
N HIS A 162 4.91 -21.65 -13.55
CA HIS A 162 6.21 -21.95 -14.16
C HIS A 162 7.02 -20.65 -14.16
N THR A 163 8.19 -20.68 -13.56
CA THR A 163 9.17 -19.60 -13.58
C THR A 163 10.22 -19.89 -14.62
#